data_95eef6cfc9cc8ab4ef07c9a7f2e2b014
#
_entry.id   95eef6cfc9cc8ab4ef07c9a7f2e2b014
#
_cell.length_a   1.000
_cell.length_b   1.000
_cell.length_c   1.000
_cell.angle_alpha   90.00
_cell.angle_beta   90.00
_cell.angle_gamma   90.00
#
_symmetry.space_group_name_H-M   'P 1'
#
loop_
_entity.id
_entity.type
_entity.pdbx_description
1 polymer ?
#
loop_
_entity_poly.entity_id
_entity_poly.type
_entity_poly.pdbx_seq_one_letter_code
_entity_poly.pdbx_strand_id
1 'polypeptide(L)'
;MSYEVLDNIVAIADEIRAGADDSDQLGRLTNDMAAGLRQSGIIRLLQRKKYNGYEAHPREFAETVMKTASIYGSAGWVGGIVGVHPWQLAFADPKVQDEVLGTDADTWQASPYMPGGIAVPVDGGYRMSGRWQFSSGTDHCEWIFLGAMVGDEDGKPIMPPVGLHVILPRSDYEIIDDSWDVVGLRGTGSKDIVVKDAFIPDYRVMKGQDVIDGTAAKEYGVTETLYRMPWSTMFPLGITSATIGICEGVLAAGIDYQRARVGAAGTAIKDDPYVLHALGEAAAEIDAARQQLLSNVDRIWDLVDSGKEVDFETRATSRRNQVRSAWRAVRAADEIFDRSGGNALRVDNPLQRFWRDAHAGLHHAIHVTSTTYHASAMASLGVDVPDGPLRVMI
;
A
#
# COMPACT_ATOMS: atom_id res chain seq x y z
N MET A 1 13.20 14.24 10.89
CA MET A 1 12.61 12.88 10.99
C MET A 1 12.99 12.31 12.34
N SER A 2 12.05 11.82 13.11
CA SER A 2 12.34 11.30 14.48
C SER A 2 12.60 9.79 14.49
N TYR A 3 12.11 9.05 13.49
CA TYR A 3 12.16 7.59 13.40
C TYR A 3 11.64 6.82 14.63
N GLU A 4 10.95 7.51 15.54
CA GLU A 4 10.35 6.91 16.75
C GLU A 4 9.45 5.71 16.41
N VAL A 5 8.61 5.85 15.39
CA VAL A 5 7.70 4.78 14.94
C VAL A 5 8.47 3.59 14.36
N LEU A 6 9.55 3.84 13.63
CA LEU A 6 10.44 2.77 13.16
C LEU A 6 11.08 2.02 14.34
N ASP A 7 11.55 2.74 15.36
CA ASP A 7 12.13 2.13 16.57
C ASP A 7 11.06 1.31 17.32
N ASN A 8 9.81 1.79 17.41
CA ASN A 8 8.70 1.05 17.99
C ASN A 8 8.41 -0.26 17.22
N ILE A 9 8.46 -0.25 15.88
CA ILE A 9 8.33 -1.47 15.06
C ILE A 9 9.48 -2.44 15.32
N VAL A 10 10.71 -1.94 15.45
CA VAL A 10 11.87 -2.77 15.78
C VAL A 10 11.72 -3.41 17.15
N ALA A 11 11.18 -2.68 18.13
CA ALA A 11 10.95 -3.18 19.49
C ALA A 11 9.97 -4.36 19.55
N ILE A 12 8.93 -4.37 18.68
CA ILE A 12 7.93 -5.46 18.62
C ILE A 12 8.22 -6.49 17.51
N ALA A 13 9.42 -6.49 16.92
CA ALA A 13 9.73 -7.34 15.77
C ALA A 13 9.59 -8.85 16.05
N ASP A 14 9.93 -9.29 17.26
CA ASP A 14 9.84 -10.69 17.63
C ASP A 14 8.39 -11.15 17.83
N GLU A 15 7.52 -10.27 18.35
CA GLU A 15 6.07 -10.52 18.48
C GLU A 15 5.42 -10.61 17.09
N ILE A 16 5.76 -9.70 16.17
CA ILE A 16 5.28 -9.75 14.77
C ILE A 16 5.70 -11.06 14.11
N ARG A 17 6.96 -11.47 14.29
CA ARG A 17 7.48 -12.72 13.70
C ARG A 17 6.80 -13.95 14.27
N ALA A 18 6.58 -13.98 15.58
CA ALA A 18 5.94 -15.09 16.28
C ALA A 18 4.47 -15.28 15.86
N GLY A 19 3.73 -14.18 15.61
CA GLY A 19 2.33 -14.23 15.19
C GLY A 19 2.10 -14.45 13.68
N ALA A 20 3.16 -14.62 12.88
CA ALA A 20 3.04 -14.68 11.42
C ALA A 20 2.30 -15.93 10.92
N ASP A 21 2.60 -17.11 11.47
CA ASP A 21 1.96 -18.36 11.08
C ASP A 21 0.48 -18.37 11.45
N ASP A 22 0.13 -17.88 12.64
CA ASP A 22 -1.25 -17.77 13.10
C ASP A 22 -2.04 -16.79 12.20
N SER A 23 -1.43 -15.67 11.82
CA SER A 23 -2.06 -14.70 10.91
C SER A 23 -2.32 -15.30 9.53
N ASP A 24 -1.39 -16.06 8.97
CA ASP A 24 -1.58 -16.77 7.70
C ASP A 24 -2.69 -17.83 7.77
N GLN A 25 -2.80 -18.54 8.89
CA GLN A 25 -3.86 -19.53 9.11
C GLN A 25 -5.23 -18.88 9.29
N LEU A 26 -5.30 -17.76 10.01
CA LEU A 26 -6.53 -16.98 10.21
C LEU A 26 -6.99 -16.26 8.94
N GLY A 27 -6.11 -16.08 7.96
CA GLY A 27 -6.38 -15.25 6.79
C GLY A 27 -6.57 -13.76 7.12
N ARG A 28 -6.01 -13.30 8.25
CA ARG A 28 -5.95 -11.89 8.69
C ARG A 28 -4.89 -11.74 9.78
N LEU A 29 -4.48 -10.52 10.10
CA LEU A 29 -3.61 -10.31 11.26
C LEU A 29 -4.28 -10.83 12.53
N THR A 30 -3.50 -11.37 13.47
CA THR A 30 -4.00 -11.63 14.82
C THR A 30 -4.37 -10.32 15.49
N ASN A 31 -5.27 -10.35 16.46
CA ASN A 31 -5.65 -9.14 17.19
C ASN A 31 -4.47 -8.51 17.95
N ASP A 32 -3.58 -9.35 18.49
CA ASP A 32 -2.38 -8.86 19.19
C ASP A 32 -1.41 -8.17 18.22
N MET A 33 -1.20 -8.72 17.02
CA MET A 33 -0.38 -8.08 16.00
C MET A 33 -0.98 -6.74 15.55
N ALA A 34 -2.28 -6.67 15.29
CA ALA A 34 -2.97 -5.43 14.95
C ALA A 34 -2.86 -4.39 16.10
N ALA A 35 -2.99 -4.82 17.35
CA ALA A 35 -2.80 -3.95 18.52
C ALA A 35 -1.35 -3.43 18.62
N GLY A 36 -0.35 -4.29 18.39
CA GLY A 36 1.06 -3.89 18.36
C GLY A 36 1.35 -2.86 17.25
N LEU A 37 0.83 -3.07 16.03
CA LEU A 37 0.95 -2.10 14.94
C LEU A 37 0.26 -0.77 15.29
N ARG A 38 -0.92 -0.81 15.93
CA ARG A 38 -1.65 0.37 16.40
C ARG A 38 -0.81 1.16 17.41
N GLN A 39 -0.28 0.47 18.41
CA GLN A 39 0.57 1.09 19.46
C GLN A 39 1.89 1.63 18.92
N SER A 40 2.46 1.00 17.88
CA SER A 40 3.70 1.50 17.26
C SER A 40 3.54 2.90 16.64
N GLY A 41 2.32 3.27 16.23
CA GLY A 41 2.02 4.54 15.56
C GLY A 41 2.17 4.51 14.04
N ILE A 42 2.45 3.34 13.40
CA ILE A 42 2.68 3.23 11.96
C ILE A 42 1.53 3.82 11.14
N ILE A 43 0.29 3.63 11.58
CA ILE A 43 -0.90 4.14 10.87
C ILE A 43 -1.01 5.67 10.96
N ARG A 44 -0.48 6.28 12.02
CA ARG A 44 -0.55 7.73 12.24
C ARG A 44 0.60 8.53 11.61
N LEU A 45 1.55 7.87 10.94
CA LEU A 45 2.71 8.56 10.35
C LEU A 45 2.29 9.69 9.40
N LEU A 46 1.32 9.44 8.53
CA LEU A 46 0.84 10.42 7.55
C LEU A 46 -0.42 11.18 8.00
N GLN A 47 -0.85 11.00 9.25
CA GLN A 47 -2.01 11.64 9.84
C GLN A 47 -1.71 13.06 10.30
N ARG A 48 -2.71 13.95 10.22
CA ARG A 48 -2.61 15.33 10.68
C ARG A 48 -2.33 15.42 12.17
N LYS A 49 -1.44 16.34 12.57
CA LYS A 49 -1.13 16.65 13.98
C LYS A 49 -2.37 17.06 14.78
N LYS A 50 -3.34 17.72 14.14
CA LYS A 50 -4.65 18.04 14.74
C LYS A 50 -5.32 16.81 15.35
N TYR A 51 -5.11 15.62 14.77
CA TYR A 51 -5.66 14.34 15.23
C TYR A 51 -4.57 13.42 15.81
N ASN A 52 -3.60 13.98 16.51
CA ASN A 52 -2.51 13.23 17.14
C ASN A 52 -1.66 12.39 16.17
N GLY A 53 -1.56 12.83 14.91
CA GLY A 53 -0.68 12.24 13.90
C GLY A 53 0.72 12.85 13.92
N TYR A 54 1.63 12.23 13.17
CA TYR A 54 3.03 12.69 13.09
C TYR A 54 3.27 13.69 11.96
N GLU A 55 2.43 13.73 10.93
CA GLU A 55 2.69 14.48 9.68
C GLU A 55 4.12 14.24 9.19
N ALA A 56 4.54 12.98 9.23
CA ALA A 56 5.90 12.58 8.97
C ALA A 56 6.26 12.75 7.48
N HIS A 57 7.56 12.88 7.20
CA HIS A 57 8.04 12.84 5.85
C HIS A 57 7.69 11.48 5.20
N PRO A 58 7.21 11.43 3.94
CA PRO A 58 6.82 10.18 3.28
C PRO A 58 7.93 9.13 3.22
N ARG A 59 9.20 9.54 3.26
CA ARG A 59 10.34 8.64 3.38
C ARG A 59 10.30 7.83 4.68
N GLU A 60 10.00 8.48 5.81
CA GLU A 60 9.91 7.80 7.12
C GLU A 60 8.79 6.74 7.11
N PHE A 61 7.65 7.07 6.51
CA PHE A 61 6.58 6.11 6.28
C PHE A 61 7.04 4.93 5.42
N ALA A 62 7.70 5.19 4.28
CA ALA A 62 8.19 4.15 3.39
C ALA A 62 9.19 3.21 4.08
N GLU A 63 10.15 3.76 4.83
CA GLU A 63 11.15 2.98 5.55
C GLU A 63 10.55 2.15 6.69
N THR A 64 9.57 2.70 7.40
CA THR A 64 8.85 1.97 8.46
C THR A 64 8.03 0.82 7.88
N VAL A 65 7.33 1.04 6.77
CA VAL A 65 6.59 -0.03 6.05
C VAL A 65 7.54 -1.11 5.52
N MET A 66 8.66 -0.74 4.89
CA MET A 66 9.69 -1.70 4.44
C MET A 66 10.19 -2.55 5.61
N LYS A 67 10.53 -1.92 6.72
CA LYS A 67 11.01 -2.63 7.92
C LYS A 67 9.96 -3.61 8.44
N THR A 68 8.71 -3.19 8.59
CA THR A 68 7.62 -4.05 9.04
C THR A 68 7.43 -5.24 8.09
N ALA A 69 7.44 -5.00 6.77
CA ALA A 69 7.29 -6.03 5.75
C ALA A 69 8.46 -7.01 5.71
N SER A 70 9.68 -6.57 6.05
CA SER A 70 10.86 -7.46 6.16
C SER A 70 10.79 -8.41 7.36
N ILE A 71 9.94 -8.13 8.34
CA ILE A 71 9.68 -9.00 9.49
C ILE A 71 8.55 -10.00 9.17
N TYR A 72 7.43 -9.48 8.62
CA TYR A 72 6.29 -10.24 8.14
C TYR A 72 5.56 -9.48 7.02
N GLY A 73 5.47 -10.07 5.83
CA GLY A 73 4.95 -9.43 4.62
C GLY A 73 3.55 -8.85 4.78
N SER A 74 2.63 -9.62 5.36
CA SER A 74 1.25 -9.17 5.56
C SER A 74 1.12 -8.02 6.56
N ALA A 75 1.94 -7.99 7.62
CA ALA A 75 1.93 -6.87 8.57
C ALA A 75 2.39 -5.56 7.91
N GLY A 76 3.49 -5.61 7.14
CA GLY A 76 3.96 -4.46 6.39
C GLY A 76 2.98 -4.01 5.31
N TRP A 77 2.32 -4.97 4.64
CA TRP A 77 1.28 -4.66 3.65
C TRP A 77 0.11 -3.92 4.28
N VAL A 78 -0.44 -4.43 5.38
CA VAL A 78 -1.54 -3.77 6.11
C VAL A 78 -1.10 -2.39 6.62
N GLY A 79 0.10 -2.29 7.21
CA GLY A 79 0.67 -1.00 7.64
C GLY A 79 0.80 0.00 6.50
N GLY A 80 1.18 -0.45 5.31
CA GLY A 80 1.31 0.38 4.11
C GLY A 80 -0.03 0.83 3.53
N ILE A 81 -1.01 -0.09 3.42
CA ILE A 81 -2.35 0.22 2.88
C ILE A 81 -3.13 1.10 3.84
N VAL A 82 -3.31 0.66 5.09
CA VAL A 82 -4.10 1.40 6.09
C VAL A 82 -3.42 2.72 6.44
N GLY A 83 -2.08 2.75 6.51
CA GLY A 83 -1.30 3.92 6.88
C GLY A 83 -1.31 5.07 5.85
N VAL A 84 -1.68 4.82 4.59
CA VAL A 84 -1.82 5.91 3.60
C VAL A 84 -3.16 6.63 3.70
N HIS A 85 -4.18 6.04 4.31
CA HIS A 85 -5.54 6.61 4.33
C HIS A 85 -5.69 7.86 5.19
N PRO A 86 -5.00 8.01 6.34
CA PRO A 86 -4.99 9.28 7.06
C PRO A 86 -4.47 10.46 6.23
N TRP A 87 -3.56 10.21 5.27
CA TRP A 87 -3.15 11.23 4.30
C TRP A 87 -4.30 11.65 3.38
N GLN A 88 -5.07 10.69 2.86
CA GLN A 88 -6.22 11.00 2.02
C GLN A 88 -7.38 11.60 2.82
N LEU A 89 -7.59 11.16 4.07
CA LEU A 89 -8.64 11.70 4.94
C LEU A 89 -8.46 13.20 5.18
N ALA A 90 -7.22 13.72 5.11
CA ALA A 90 -6.97 15.15 5.21
C ALA A 90 -7.65 15.99 4.11
N PHE A 91 -8.06 15.36 3.00
CA PHE A 91 -8.77 16.00 1.87
C PHE A 91 -10.29 15.92 1.98
N ALA A 92 -10.82 15.20 2.97
CA ALA A 92 -12.24 15.10 3.22
C ALA A 92 -12.77 16.32 4.00
N ASP A 93 -14.08 16.50 3.96
CA ASP A 93 -14.76 17.51 4.79
C ASP A 93 -14.29 17.39 6.25
N PRO A 94 -13.98 18.49 6.94
CA PRO A 94 -13.58 18.48 8.34
C PRO A 94 -14.53 17.72 9.27
N LYS A 95 -15.84 17.70 8.97
CA LYS A 95 -16.82 16.91 9.71
C LYS A 95 -16.52 15.41 9.64
N VAL A 96 -16.14 14.89 8.46
CA VAL A 96 -15.75 13.48 8.30
C VAL A 96 -14.46 13.19 9.06
N GLN A 97 -13.47 14.09 9.01
CA GLN A 97 -12.23 13.93 9.75
C GLN A 97 -12.51 13.83 11.27
N ASP A 98 -13.42 14.69 11.79
CA ASP A 98 -13.82 14.66 13.20
C ASP A 98 -14.65 13.40 13.55
N GLU A 99 -15.49 12.88 12.65
CA GLU A 99 -16.23 11.62 12.85
C GLU A 99 -15.27 10.41 12.89
N VAL A 100 -14.26 10.38 12.04
CA VAL A 100 -13.34 9.23 11.94
C VAL A 100 -12.29 9.26 13.05
N LEU A 101 -11.69 10.42 13.33
CA LEU A 101 -10.51 10.54 14.22
C LEU A 101 -10.77 11.30 15.50
N GLY A 102 -11.91 11.97 15.63
CA GLY A 102 -12.15 12.88 16.77
C GLY A 102 -12.29 12.17 18.12
N THR A 103 -12.77 10.92 18.12
CA THR A 103 -12.91 10.13 19.36
C THR A 103 -11.69 9.22 19.59
N ASP A 104 -11.15 8.61 18.53
CA ASP A 104 -9.98 7.75 18.57
C ASP A 104 -9.06 8.08 17.41
N ALA A 105 -7.92 8.65 17.71
CA ALA A 105 -6.89 9.00 16.72
C ALA A 105 -6.24 7.78 16.07
N ASP A 106 -6.37 6.61 16.65
CA ASP A 106 -5.88 5.34 16.11
C ASP A 106 -6.94 4.57 15.31
N THR A 107 -8.02 5.22 14.91
CA THR A 107 -9.05 4.63 14.04
C THR A 107 -8.47 4.24 12.68
N TRP A 108 -8.63 2.97 12.29
CA TRP A 108 -8.14 2.45 11.02
C TRP A 108 -9.19 2.53 9.92
N GLN A 109 -8.72 2.80 8.69
CA GLN A 109 -9.55 2.86 7.50
C GLN A 109 -9.03 1.89 6.45
N ALA A 110 -9.90 1.01 5.93
CA ALA A 110 -9.61 0.18 4.76
C ALA A 110 -9.96 0.91 3.46
N SER A 111 -9.55 0.36 2.28
CA SER A 111 -9.93 1.00 1.01
C SER A 111 -9.75 0.12 -0.22
N PRO A 112 -10.78 -0.42 -0.80
CA PRO A 112 -10.80 -0.83 -2.20
C PRO A 112 -11.29 0.33 -3.08
N TYR A 113 -10.35 1.03 -3.75
CA TYR A 113 -10.69 2.20 -4.59
C TYR A 113 -11.20 1.89 -6.00
N MET A 114 -11.13 0.63 -6.43
CA MET A 114 -11.78 0.26 -7.70
C MET A 114 -13.27 0.60 -7.62
N PRO A 115 -13.86 1.21 -8.66
CA PRO A 115 -15.26 1.61 -8.62
C PRO A 115 -16.20 0.38 -8.71
N GLY A 116 -16.31 -0.32 -7.59
CA GLY A 116 -17.14 -1.53 -7.44
C GLY A 116 -18.60 -1.26 -7.12
N GLY A 117 -18.98 0.00 -6.95
CA GLY A 117 -20.35 0.41 -6.61
C GLY A 117 -20.90 1.53 -7.48
N ILE A 118 -22.23 1.64 -7.46
CA ILE A 118 -22.98 2.73 -8.08
C ILE A 118 -23.60 3.57 -6.97
N ALA A 119 -23.35 4.88 -7.03
CA ALA A 119 -23.90 5.88 -6.12
C ALA A 119 -24.95 6.71 -6.86
N VAL A 120 -26.22 6.49 -6.55
CA VAL A 120 -27.35 7.22 -7.16
C VAL A 120 -27.65 8.45 -6.32
N PRO A 121 -27.66 9.67 -6.90
CA PRO A 121 -27.97 10.89 -6.17
C PRO A 121 -29.38 10.86 -5.59
N VAL A 122 -29.50 11.29 -4.34
CA VAL A 122 -30.78 11.51 -3.63
C VAL A 122 -30.69 12.80 -2.83
N ASP A 123 -31.80 13.23 -2.22
CA ASP A 123 -31.76 14.43 -1.39
C ASP A 123 -30.74 14.31 -0.23
N GLY A 124 -29.78 15.24 -0.18
CA GLY A 124 -28.72 15.33 0.83
C GLY A 124 -27.60 14.30 0.71
N GLY A 125 -27.49 13.56 -0.40
CA GLY A 125 -26.40 12.59 -0.60
C GLY A 125 -26.63 11.58 -1.71
N TYR A 126 -26.24 10.34 -1.44
CA TYR A 126 -26.32 9.22 -2.40
C TYR A 126 -26.88 7.97 -1.74
N ARG A 127 -27.57 7.15 -2.52
CA ARG A 127 -27.84 5.74 -2.21
C ARG A 127 -26.83 4.87 -2.96
N MET A 128 -26.11 4.00 -2.26
CA MET A 128 -25.06 3.22 -2.87
C MET A 128 -25.20 1.73 -2.59
N SER A 129 -24.97 0.93 -3.63
CA SER A 129 -24.80 -0.52 -3.54
C SER A 129 -23.59 -0.95 -4.36
N GLY A 130 -22.94 -2.06 -3.94
CA GLY A 130 -21.82 -2.60 -4.69
C GLY A 130 -21.10 -3.72 -3.97
N ARG A 131 -20.10 -4.30 -4.65
CA ARG A 131 -19.15 -5.27 -4.13
C ARG A 131 -17.75 -4.87 -4.52
N TRP A 132 -16.85 -4.87 -3.55
CA TRP A 132 -15.44 -4.55 -3.74
C TRP A 132 -14.59 -5.71 -3.28
N GLN A 133 -13.50 -5.97 -3.98
CA GLN A 133 -12.51 -6.98 -3.65
C GLN A 133 -11.24 -6.33 -3.10
N PHE A 134 -10.42 -7.12 -2.45
CA PHE A 134 -9.08 -6.72 -1.98
C PHE A 134 -9.06 -5.63 -0.90
N SER A 135 -10.00 -5.67 0.06
CA SER A 135 -10.04 -4.73 1.20
C SER A 135 -9.05 -5.15 2.29
N SER A 136 -7.76 -4.83 2.11
CA SER A 136 -6.69 -5.23 3.02
C SER A 136 -6.85 -4.64 4.42
N GLY A 137 -6.69 -5.48 5.45
CA GLY A 137 -6.77 -5.08 6.85
C GLY A 137 -8.19 -4.81 7.36
N THR A 138 -9.21 -5.05 6.56
CA THR A 138 -10.60 -4.67 6.82
C THR A 138 -11.17 -5.22 8.13
N ASP A 139 -10.69 -6.38 8.60
CA ASP A 139 -11.09 -6.98 9.88
C ASP A 139 -10.77 -6.10 11.11
N HIS A 140 -9.84 -5.16 10.96
CA HIS A 140 -9.33 -4.28 12.01
C HIS A 140 -9.68 -2.81 11.77
N CYS A 141 -10.53 -2.53 10.77
CA CYS A 141 -10.90 -1.18 10.38
C CYS A 141 -12.32 -0.82 10.83
N GLU A 142 -12.47 0.35 11.40
CA GLU A 142 -13.74 0.92 11.83
C GLU A 142 -14.42 1.74 10.72
N TRP A 143 -13.66 2.14 9.71
CA TRP A 143 -14.12 2.91 8.55
C TRP A 143 -13.55 2.35 7.26
N ILE A 144 -14.15 2.73 6.14
CA ILE A 144 -13.70 2.31 4.82
C ILE A 144 -13.88 3.42 3.78
N PHE A 145 -12.87 3.55 2.90
CA PHE A 145 -12.98 4.29 1.65
C PHE A 145 -13.36 3.35 0.52
N LEU A 146 -14.37 3.70 -0.26
CA LEU A 146 -14.82 2.91 -1.41
C LEU A 146 -14.83 3.75 -2.68
N GLY A 147 -14.32 3.18 -3.77
CA GLY A 147 -14.50 3.75 -5.10
C GLY A 147 -15.90 3.47 -5.63
N ALA A 148 -16.58 4.48 -6.17
CA ALA A 148 -17.89 4.35 -6.79
C ALA A 148 -18.00 5.16 -8.07
N MET A 149 -19.00 4.88 -8.90
CA MET A 149 -19.41 5.70 -10.03
C MET A 149 -20.75 6.35 -9.74
N VAL A 150 -20.92 7.59 -10.16
CA VAL A 150 -22.26 8.23 -10.12
C VAL A 150 -23.20 7.49 -11.05
N GLY A 151 -24.36 7.11 -10.54
CA GLY A 151 -25.43 6.46 -11.30
C GLY A 151 -26.59 7.40 -11.66
N ASP A 152 -27.32 7.05 -12.70
CA ASP A 152 -28.64 7.61 -13.00
C ASP A 152 -29.74 6.97 -12.12
N GLU A 153 -31.01 7.38 -12.32
CA GLU A 153 -32.14 6.84 -11.58
C GLU A 153 -32.35 5.33 -11.78
N ASP A 154 -31.86 4.77 -12.90
CA ASP A 154 -31.89 3.33 -13.19
C ASP A 154 -30.70 2.57 -12.58
N GLY A 155 -29.80 3.26 -11.89
CA GLY A 155 -28.58 2.67 -11.30
C GLY A 155 -27.49 2.33 -12.33
N LYS A 156 -27.46 3.01 -13.48
CA LYS A 156 -26.41 2.88 -14.49
C LYS A 156 -25.42 4.03 -14.38
N PRO A 157 -24.11 3.80 -14.62
CA PRO A 157 -23.15 4.90 -14.64
C PRO A 157 -23.55 6.00 -15.61
N ILE A 158 -23.52 7.25 -15.17
CA ILE A 158 -23.72 8.41 -16.06
C ILE A 158 -22.57 8.58 -17.05
N MET A 159 -22.84 9.29 -18.15
CA MET A 159 -21.81 9.60 -19.16
C MET A 159 -21.69 11.12 -19.37
N PRO A 160 -20.49 11.70 -19.34
CA PRO A 160 -19.18 11.05 -19.05
C PRO A 160 -19.14 10.51 -17.61
N PRO A 161 -18.33 9.45 -17.36
CA PRO A 161 -18.30 8.81 -16.06
C PRO A 161 -17.71 9.74 -15.00
N VAL A 162 -18.33 9.78 -13.81
CA VAL A 162 -17.84 10.52 -12.65
C VAL A 162 -17.51 9.53 -11.54
N GLY A 163 -16.22 9.48 -11.18
CA GLY A 163 -15.73 8.65 -10.09
C GLY A 163 -15.82 9.36 -8.74
N LEU A 164 -16.22 8.62 -7.72
CA LEU A 164 -16.30 9.09 -6.34
C LEU A 164 -15.44 8.24 -5.43
N HIS A 165 -14.89 8.86 -4.39
CA HIS A 165 -14.41 8.19 -3.19
C HIS A 165 -15.38 8.49 -2.05
N VAL A 166 -16.00 7.46 -1.51
CA VAL A 166 -16.99 7.58 -0.43
C VAL A 166 -16.43 7.00 0.87
N ILE A 167 -16.88 7.54 2.00
CA ILE A 167 -16.38 7.15 3.33
C ILE A 167 -17.56 6.61 4.14
N LEU A 168 -17.44 5.35 4.60
CA LEU A 168 -18.50 4.67 5.36
C LEU A 168 -17.98 4.14 6.70
N PRO A 169 -18.79 4.18 7.77
CA PRO A 169 -18.51 3.48 9.02
C PRO A 169 -18.74 1.97 8.87
N ARG A 170 -18.15 1.20 9.78
CA ARG A 170 -18.24 -0.27 9.82
C ARG A 170 -19.67 -0.82 9.80
N SER A 171 -20.64 -0.07 10.30
CA SER A 171 -22.06 -0.45 10.32
C SER A 171 -22.70 -0.56 8.95
N ASP A 172 -22.14 0.08 7.92
CA ASP A 172 -22.78 0.29 6.64
C ASP A 172 -22.31 -0.70 5.55
N TYR A 173 -21.44 -1.65 5.92
CA TYR A 173 -20.94 -2.67 5.00
C TYR A 173 -20.76 -4.04 5.66
N GLU A 174 -20.82 -5.09 4.84
CA GLU A 174 -20.58 -6.48 5.20
C GLU A 174 -19.19 -6.91 4.72
N ILE A 175 -18.46 -7.65 5.55
CA ILE A 175 -17.23 -8.34 5.18
C ILE A 175 -17.58 -9.77 4.81
N ILE A 176 -17.11 -10.27 3.67
CA ILE A 176 -17.33 -11.65 3.23
C ILE A 176 -16.14 -12.49 3.69
N ASP A 177 -16.32 -13.21 4.79
CA ASP A 177 -15.24 -13.86 5.53
C ASP A 177 -14.44 -14.90 4.74
N ASP A 178 -15.09 -15.67 3.86
CA ASP A 178 -14.49 -16.74 3.06
C ASP A 178 -13.94 -16.28 1.69
N SER A 179 -13.90 -14.98 1.46
CA SER A 179 -13.48 -14.40 0.17
C SER A 179 -11.97 -14.27 0.00
N TRP A 180 -11.16 -14.56 1.04
CA TRP A 180 -9.70 -14.39 1.01
C TRP A 180 -8.96 -15.72 1.19
N ASP A 181 -8.92 -16.54 0.12
CA ASP A 181 -8.11 -17.77 0.05
C ASP A 181 -7.09 -17.65 -1.09
N VAL A 182 -5.85 -17.35 -0.74
CA VAL A 182 -4.80 -16.91 -1.66
C VAL A 182 -3.45 -17.59 -1.37
N VAL A 183 -2.53 -17.52 -2.33
CA VAL A 183 -1.21 -18.15 -2.24
C VAL A 183 -0.20 -17.34 -1.43
N GLY A 184 -0.33 -16.02 -1.37
CA GLY A 184 0.57 -15.12 -0.65
C GLY A 184 -0.16 -13.92 -0.06
N LEU A 185 0.45 -13.21 0.88
CA LEU A 185 -0.17 -12.15 1.67
C LEU A 185 -1.45 -12.61 2.39
N ARG A 186 -1.47 -13.86 2.84
CA ARG A 186 -2.64 -14.50 3.45
C ARG A 186 -3.13 -13.75 4.68
N GLY A 187 -2.20 -13.33 5.54
CA GLY A 187 -2.51 -12.61 6.79
C GLY A 187 -2.99 -11.17 6.60
N THR A 188 -3.15 -10.68 5.36
CA THR A 188 -3.68 -9.32 5.13
C THR A 188 -5.18 -9.22 5.29
N GLY A 189 -5.92 -10.33 5.21
CA GLY A 189 -7.38 -10.33 5.25
C GLY A 189 -8.00 -9.42 4.19
N SER A 190 -7.46 -9.46 2.96
CA SER A 190 -7.93 -8.57 1.87
C SER A 190 -9.28 -9.02 1.32
N LYS A 191 -10.24 -9.16 2.20
CA LYS A 191 -11.57 -9.72 1.94
C LYS A 191 -12.43 -8.84 1.05
N ASP A 192 -13.49 -9.43 0.52
CA ASP A 192 -14.52 -8.71 -0.23
C ASP A 192 -15.44 -7.95 0.74
N ILE A 193 -15.91 -6.80 0.25
CA ILE A 193 -16.85 -5.92 0.95
C ILE A 193 -18.13 -5.80 0.13
N VAL A 194 -19.27 -5.83 0.80
CA VAL A 194 -20.59 -5.63 0.19
C VAL A 194 -21.31 -4.50 0.91
N VAL A 195 -21.82 -3.54 0.14
CA VAL A 195 -22.74 -2.49 0.58
C VAL A 195 -24.09 -2.72 -0.07
N LYS A 196 -25.17 -2.62 0.73
CA LYS A 196 -26.54 -2.83 0.29
C LYS A 196 -27.37 -1.59 0.61
N ASP A 197 -27.64 -0.77 -0.39
CA ASP A 197 -28.50 0.42 -0.31
C ASP A 197 -28.16 1.39 0.85
N ALA A 198 -26.84 1.61 1.11
CA ALA A 198 -26.42 2.54 2.15
C ALA A 198 -26.66 3.99 1.74
N PHE A 199 -27.10 4.82 2.68
CA PHE A 199 -27.18 6.27 2.50
C PHE A 199 -25.84 6.91 2.83
N ILE A 200 -25.27 7.63 1.87
CA ILE A 200 -23.99 8.35 1.99
C ILE A 200 -24.30 9.85 1.95
N PRO A 201 -24.18 10.58 3.05
CA PRO A 201 -24.39 12.03 3.04
C PRO A 201 -23.31 12.75 2.21
N ASP A 202 -23.66 13.86 1.57
CA ASP A 202 -22.77 14.61 0.66
C ASP A 202 -21.38 14.89 1.24
N TYR A 203 -21.30 15.25 2.52
CA TYR A 203 -20.03 15.56 3.17
C TYR A 203 -19.07 14.36 3.33
N ARG A 204 -19.54 13.11 3.13
CA ARG A 204 -18.72 11.90 3.12
C ARG A 204 -18.29 11.46 1.71
N VAL A 205 -18.47 12.33 0.72
CA VAL A 205 -18.17 12.05 -0.68
C VAL A 205 -17.11 13.00 -1.19
N MET A 206 -16.06 12.45 -1.81
CA MET A 206 -15.05 13.21 -2.55
C MET A 206 -15.14 12.83 -4.02
N LYS A 207 -15.01 13.81 -4.91
CA LYS A 207 -14.80 13.50 -6.33
C LYS A 207 -13.37 12.98 -6.51
N GLY A 208 -13.22 11.83 -7.13
CA GLY A 208 -11.92 11.21 -7.33
C GLY A 208 -10.94 12.12 -8.08
N GLN A 209 -11.43 12.90 -9.05
CA GLN A 209 -10.60 13.85 -9.79
C GLN A 209 -10.03 14.96 -8.88
N ASP A 210 -10.83 15.50 -7.97
CA ASP A 210 -10.42 16.57 -7.05
C ASP A 210 -9.33 16.10 -6.08
N VAL A 211 -9.31 14.81 -5.75
CA VAL A 211 -8.24 14.17 -4.96
C VAL A 211 -6.96 14.01 -5.79
N ILE A 212 -7.09 13.54 -7.04
CA ILE A 212 -5.96 13.27 -7.94
C ILE A 212 -5.20 14.56 -8.30
N ASP A 213 -5.91 15.65 -8.57
CA ASP A 213 -5.33 16.95 -8.97
C ASP A 213 -5.01 17.87 -7.78
N GLY A 214 -5.34 17.45 -6.55
CA GLY A 214 -5.05 18.17 -5.31
C GLY A 214 -5.96 19.39 -5.05
N THR A 215 -7.09 19.53 -5.77
CA THR A 215 -8.06 20.61 -5.52
C THR A 215 -8.81 20.40 -4.22
N ALA A 216 -9.12 19.16 -3.84
CA ALA A 216 -9.78 18.82 -2.57
C ALA A 216 -9.00 19.36 -1.35
N ALA A 217 -7.67 19.22 -1.33
CA ALA A 217 -6.85 19.74 -0.23
C ALA A 217 -6.94 21.27 -0.11
N LYS A 218 -6.97 21.97 -1.24
CA LYS A 218 -7.08 23.44 -1.26
C LYS A 218 -8.44 23.94 -0.77
N GLU A 219 -9.51 23.23 -1.09
CA GLU A 219 -10.88 23.58 -0.69
C GLU A 219 -11.00 23.66 0.84
N TYR A 220 -10.36 22.74 1.56
CA TYR A 220 -10.38 22.73 3.03
C TYR A 220 -9.17 23.42 3.68
N GLY A 221 -8.40 24.20 2.92
CA GLY A 221 -7.30 25.01 3.43
C GLY A 221 -6.13 24.19 3.99
N VAL A 222 -5.93 22.97 3.46
CA VAL A 222 -4.80 22.11 3.82
C VAL A 222 -3.59 22.53 3.03
N THR A 223 -2.56 23.06 3.70
CA THR A 223 -1.40 23.70 3.07
C THR A 223 -0.06 23.08 3.38
N GLU A 224 -0.01 22.13 4.30
CA GLU A 224 1.21 21.44 4.70
C GLU A 224 1.81 20.67 3.51
N THR A 225 3.14 20.61 3.41
CA THR A 225 3.87 19.99 2.29
C THR A 225 3.42 18.56 2.04
N LEU A 226 3.20 17.78 3.10
CA LEU A 226 2.73 16.40 3.02
C LEU A 226 1.44 16.26 2.19
N TYR A 227 0.47 17.13 2.39
CA TYR A 227 -0.85 17.04 1.75
C TYR A 227 -0.92 17.72 0.38
N ARG A 228 0.20 18.34 -0.06
CA ARG A 228 0.39 18.83 -1.42
C ARG A 228 1.16 17.83 -2.31
N MET A 229 1.62 16.70 -1.72
CA MET A 229 2.28 15.65 -2.49
C MET A 229 1.32 15.05 -3.53
N PRO A 230 1.79 14.73 -4.75
CA PRO A 230 0.94 14.15 -5.78
C PRO A 230 0.34 12.80 -5.36
N TRP A 231 -0.93 12.57 -5.71
CA TRP A 231 -1.61 11.29 -5.55
C TRP A 231 -0.79 10.12 -6.10
N SER A 232 -0.24 10.28 -7.31
CA SER A 232 0.57 9.26 -7.98
C SER A 232 1.87 8.89 -7.25
N THR A 233 2.34 9.74 -6.33
CA THR A 233 3.49 9.43 -5.47
C THR A 233 3.05 8.74 -4.18
N MET A 234 2.00 9.27 -3.53
CA MET A 234 1.60 8.87 -2.18
C MET A 234 0.77 7.60 -2.15
N PHE A 235 -0.25 7.50 -3.00
CA PHE A 235 -1.15 6.36 -3.00
C PHE A 235 -0.44 5.01 -3.18
N PRO A 236 0.50 4.85 -4.15
CA PRO A 236 1.23 3.59 -4.33
C PRO A 236 2.36 3.37 -3.33
N LEU A 237 2.73 4.39 -2.53
CA LEU A 237 3.96 4.36 -1.73
C LEU A 237 3.98 3.20 -0.72
N GLY A 238 2.91 3.02 0.06
CA GLY A 238 2.82 1.95 1.04
C GLY A 238 2.93 0.56 0.41
N ILE A 239 2.24 0.34 -0.70
CA ILE A 239 2.23 -0.94 -1.43
C ILE A 239 3.61 -1.27 -2.00
N THR A 240 4.27 -0.29 -2.65
CA THR A 240 5.60 -0.48 -3.22
C THR A 240 6.64 -0.70 -2.11
N SER A 241 6.55 0.05 -1.02
CA SER A 241 7.42 -0.11 0.15
C SER A 241 7.26 -1.49 0.77
N ALA A 242 6.03 -1.97 0.98
CA ALA A 242 5.78 -3.31 1.49
C ALA A 242 6.38 -4.38 0.57
N THR A 243 6.20 -4.26 -0.75
CA THR A 243 6.76 -5.22 -1.73
C THR A 243 8.29 -5.28 -1.65
N ILE A 244 8.98 -4.13 -1.56
CA ILE A 244 10.44 -4.08 -1.42
C ILE A 244 10.86 -4.67 -0.06
N GLY A 245 10.18 -4.31 1.04
CA GLY A 245 10.48 -4.83 2.37
C GLY A 245 10.28 -6.34 2.47
N ILE A 246 9.27 -6.92 1.79
CA ILE A 246 9.11 -8.38 1.67
C ILE A 246 10.34 -9.00 1.00
N CYS A 247 10.90 -8.36 -0.05
CA CYS A 247 12.11 -8.84 -0.70
C CYS A 247 13.35 -8.72 0.19
N GLU A 248 13.43 -7.69 1.05
CA GLU A 248 14.44 -7.62 2.13
C GLU A 248 14.28 -8.82 3.10
N GLY A 249 13.03 -9.24 3.39
CA GLY A 249 12.72 -10.44 4.14
C GLY A 249 13.16 -11.72 3.43
N VAL A 250 12.97 -11.83 2.10
CA VAL A 250 13.50 -12.95 1.30
C VAL A 250 15.02 -13.03 1.41
N LEU A 251 15.71 -11.88 1.31
CA LEU A 251 17.16 -11.83 1.42
C LEU A 251 17.65 -12.29 2.81
N ALA A 252 17.05 -11.76 3.87
CA ALA A 252 17.42 -12.12 5.23
C ALA A 252 17.17 -13.62 5.52
N ALA A 253 15.97 -14.11 5.20
CA ALA A 253 15.63 -15.53 5.37
C ALA A 253 16.48 -16.45 4.48
N GLY A 254 16.81 -16.00 3.26
CA GLY A 254 17.70 -16.70 2.34
C GLY A 254 19.13 -16.83 2.89
N ILE A 255 19.70 -15.75 3.42
CA ILE A 255 21.02 -15.76 4.05
C ILE A 255 21.04 -16.72 5.24
N ASP A 256 20.06 -16.65 6.13
CA ASP A 256 19.97 -17.53 7.30
C ASP A 256 19.80 -19.01 6.90
N TYR A 257 18.98 -19.28 5.92
CA TYR A 257 18.77 -20.62 5.37
C TYR A 257 20.06 -21.19 4.76
N GLN A 258 20.75 -20.43 3.90
CA GLN A 258 21.96 -20.90 3.23
C GLN A 258 23.15 -21.09 4.20
N ARG A 259 23.19 -20.34 5.30
CA ARG A 259 24.24 -20.43 6.32
C ARG A 259 24.37 -21.84 6.94
N ALA A 260 23.23 -22.51 7.16
CA ALA A 260 23.17 -23.82 7.77
C ALA A 260 23.07 -24.99 6.78
N ARG A 261 22.88 -24.68 5.49
CA ARG A 261 22.57 -25.68 4.47
C ARG A 261 23.78 -26.47 4.03
N VAL A 262 23.56 -27.79 3.82
CA VAL A 262 24.53 -28.72 3.22
C VAL A 262 23.94 -29.22 1.91
N GLY A 263 24.71 -29.19 0.82
CA GLY A 263 24.32 -29.67 -0.50
C GLY A 263 24.26 -31.21 -0.55
N ALA A 264 23.69 -31.74 -1.63
CA ALA A 264 23.54 -33.18 -1.84
C ALA A 264 24.89 -33.94 -1.86
N ALA A 265 25.97 -33.25 -2.23
CA ALA A 265 27.35 -33.78 -2.23
C ALA A 265 28.04 -33.70 -0.85
N GLY A 266 27.35 -33.24 0.20
CA GLY A 266 27.91 -33.08 1.54
C GLY A 266 28.76 -31.81 1.75
N THR A 267 28.82 -30.92 0.76
CA THR A 267 29.50 -29.61 0.85
C THR A 267 28.64 -28.55 1.48
N ALA A 268 29.21 -27.69 2.32
CA ALA A 268 28.52 -26.57 2.91
C ALA A 268 28.17 -25.52 1.82
N ILE A 269 26.89 -25.14 1.72
CA ILE A 269 26.45 -24.20 0.69
C ILE A 269 27.04 -22.78 0.89
N LYS A 270 27.36 -22.41 2.12
CA LYS A 270 28.05 -21.15 2.42
C LYS A 270 29.41 -20.99 1.71
N ASP A 271 29.97 -22.09 1.17
CA ASP A 271 31.21 -22.10 0.41
C ASP A 271 30.98 -22.24 -1.10
N ASP A 272 29.73 -22.29 -1.56
CA ASP A 272 29.35 -22.40 -2.97
C ASP A 272 29.46 -21.04 -3.66
N PRO A 273 30.39 -20.84 -4.63
CA PRO A 273 30.59 -19.55 -5.25
C PRO A 273 29.39 -19.04 -6.06
N TYR A 274 28.57 -19.93 -6.59
CA TYR A 274 27.37 -19.54 -7.37
C TYR A 274 26.25 -19.02 -6.45
N VAL A 275 26.07 -19.66 -5.28
CA VAL A 275 25.10 -19.18 -4.28
C VAL A 275 25.56 -17.86 -3.69
N LEU A 276 26.85 -17.73 -3.36
CA LEU A 276 27.42 -16.47 -2.83
C LEU A 276 27.31 -15.33 -3.85
N HIS A 277 27.58 -15.59 -5.13
CA HIS A 277 27.37 -14.60 -6.19
C HIS A 277 25.91 -14.15 -6.26
N ALA A 278 24.95 -15.08 -6.33
CA ALA A 278 23.54 -14.76 -6.42
C ALA A 278 23.02 -13.96 -5.20
N LEU A 279 23.45 -14.29 -3.99
CA LEU A 279 23.11 -13.54 -2.79
C LEU A 279 23.67 -12.11 -2.83
N GLY A 280 24.92 -11.95 -3.30
CA GLY A 280 25.56 -10.62 -3.42
C GLY A 280 24.87 -9.74 -4.46
N GLU A 281 24.54 -10.31 -5.64
CA GLU A 281 23.80 -9.62 -6.69
C GLU A 281 22.39 -9.23 -6.23
N ALA A 282 21.66 -10.17 -5.63
CA ALA A 282 20.31 -9.91 -5.11
C ALA A 282 20.31 -8.83 -4.02
N ALA A 283 21.28 -8.84 -3.11
CA ALA A 283 21.41 -7.80 -2.10
C ALA A 283 21.61 -6.42 -2.74
N ALA A 284 22.47 -6.31 -3.75
CA ALA A 284 22.71 -5.05 -4.47
C ALA A 284 21.45 -4.56 -5.23
N GLU A 285 20.72 -5.47 -5.86
CA GLU A 285 19.49 -5.14 -6.61
C GLU A 285 18.33 -4.72 -5.69
N ILE A 286 18.16 -5.36 -4.53
CA ILE A 286 17.15 -4.99 -3.53
C ILE A 286 17.50 -3.63 -2.91
N ASP A 287 18.79 -3.39 -2.57
CA ASP A 287 19.21 -2.07 -2.07
C ASP A 287 19.00 -0.98 -3.14
N ALA A 288 19.37 -1.24 -4.39
CA ALA A 288 19.12 -0.31 -5.48
C ALA A 288 17.63 0.00 -5.68
N ALA A 289 16.74 -0.98 -5.51
CA ALA A 289 15.29 -0.79 -5.56
C ALA A 289 14.81 0.12 -4.42
N ARG A 290 15.28 -0.13 -3.19
CA ARG A 290 15.03 0.70 -2.02
C ARG A 290 15.47 2.15 -2.23
N GLN A 291 16.74 2.34 -2.61
CA GLN A 291 17.30 3.68 -2.81
C GLN A 291 16.60 4.44 -3.92
N GLN A 292 16.23 3.78 -5.01
CA GLN A 292 15.47 4.39 -6.10
C GLN A 292 14.10 4.90 -5.64
N LEU A 293 13.36 4.12 -4.84
CA LEU A 293 12.07 4.55 -4.29
C LEU A 293 12.24 5.74 -3.36
N LEU A 294 13.15 5.67 -2.40
CA LEU A 294 13.36 6.71 -1.39
C LEU A 294 13.85 8.02 -2.02
N SER A 295 14.84 7.96 -2.91
CA SER A 295 15.33 9.14 -3.64
C SER A 295 14.25 9.78 -4.51
N ASN A 296 13.34 8.97 -5.06
CA ASN A 296 12.21 9.44 -5.85
C ASN A 296 11.20 10.22 -4.99
N VAL A 297 10.93 9.74 -3.80
CA VAL A 297 10.07 10.40 -2.80
C VAL A 297 10.70 11.71 -2.33
N ASP A 298 11.98 11.70 -1.96
CA ASP A 298 12.70 12.90 -1.52
C ASP A 298 12.68 13.99 -2.59
N ARG A 299 12.96 13.64 -3.84
CA ARG A 299 12.94 14.60 -4.97
C ARG A 299 11.57 15.24 -5.16
N ILE A 300 10.47 14.48 -5.06
CA ILE A 300 9.13 15.05 -5.19
C ILE A 300 8.80 15.93 -3.99
N TRP A 301 9.18 15.50 -2.78
CA TRP A 301 9.01 16.30 -1.57
C TRP A 301 9.72 17.66 -1.70
N ASP A 302 10.99 17.69 -2.12
CA ASP A 302 11.77 18.92 -2.26
C ASP A 302 11.15 19.90 -3.28
N LEU A 303 10.57 19.38 -4.38
CA LEU A 303 9.84 20.20 -5.34
C LEU A 303 8.60 20.82 -4.70
N VAL A 304 7.78 20.01 -4.04
CA VAL A 304 6.55 20.46 -3.39
C VAL A 304 6.84 21.46 -2.26
N ASP A 305 7.84 21.16 -1.42
CA ASP A 305 8.23 22.00 -0.29
C ASP A 305 8.75 23.37 -0.75
N SER A 306 9.51 23.39 -1.83
CA SER A 306 9.98 24.65 -2.44
C SER A 306 8.89 25.42 -3.24
N GLY A 307 7.65 24.93 -3.26
CA GLY A 307 6.53 25.53 -3.99
C GLY A 307 6.63 25.40 -5.50
N LYS A 308 7.48 24.51 -6.02
CA LYS A 308 7.56 24.23 -7.45
C LYS A 308 6.46 23.27 -7.89
N GLU A 309 6.03 23.43 -9.13
CA GLU A 309 5.10 22.49 -9.73
C GLU A 309 5.75 21.12 -9.95
N VAL A 310 4.99 20.07 -9.68
CA VAL A 310 5.32 18.70 -10.08
C VAL A 310 4.57 18.39 -11.36
N ASP A 311 5.18 18.71 -12.49
CA ASP A 311 4.58 18.54 -13.80
C ASP A 311 4.31 17.05 -14.14
N PHE A 312 3.59 16.83 -15.25
CA PHE A 312 3.20 15.48 -15.66
C PHE A 312 4.43 14.60 -15.96
N GLU A 313 5.46 15.11 -16.62
CA GLU A 313 6.67 14.36 -16.94
C GLU A 313 7.39 13.89 -15.66
N THR A 314 7.49 14.77 -14.67
CA THR A 314 8.07 14.46 -13.36
C THR A 314 7.28 13.38 -12.65
N ARG A 315 5.92 13.47 -12.65
CA ARG A 315 5.06 12.44 -12.06
C ARG A 315 5.19 11.12 -12.80
N ALA A 316 5.15 11.11 -14.13
CA ALA A 316 5.28 9.92 -14.96
C ALA A 316 6.64 9.20 -14.75
N THR A 317 7.73 9.99 -14.66
CA THR A 317 9.06 9.48 -14.32
C THR A 317 9.08 8.87 -12.92
N SER A 318 8.49 9.55 -11.94
CA SER A 318 8.38 9.07 -10.57
C SER A 318 7.64 7.73 -10.50
N ARG A 319 6.48 7.63 -11.17
CA ARG A 319 5.69 6.39 -11.24
C ARG A 319 6.42 5.25 -11.93
N ARG A 320 7.07 5.51 -13.07
CA ARG A 320 7.91 4.52 -13.75
C ARG A 320 8.99 3.95 -12.82
N ASN A 321 9.69 4.82 -12.12
CA ASN A 321 10.76 4.41 -11.19
C ASN A 321 10.20 3.60 -10.03
N GLN A 322 9.06 3.97 -9.47
CA GLN A 322 8.37 3.27 -8.40
C GLN A 322 7.97 1.85 -8.82
N VAL A 323 7.32 1.71 -9.99
CA VAL A 323 6.98 0.40 -10.57
C VAL A 323 8.24 -0.44 -10.83
N ARG A 324 9.28 0.19 -11.39
CA ARG A 324 10.54 -0.53 -11.68
C ARG A 324 11.22 -1.03 -10.42
N SER A 325 11.15 -0.27 -9.32
CA SER A 325 11.75 -0.68 -8.05
C SER A 325 11.11 -1.97 -7.52
N ALA A 326 9.77 -2.09 -7.53
CA ALA A 326 9.09 -3.32 -7.14
C ALA A 326 9.52 -4.53 -8.00
N TRP A 327 9.48 -4.37 -9.33
CA TRP A 327 9.88 -5.44 -10.24
C TRP A 327 11.35 -5.85 -10.09
N ARG A 328 12.24 -4.89 -9.83
CA ARG A 328 13.66 -5.17 -9.59
C ARG A 328 13.86 -6.01 -8.34
N ALA A 329 13.24 -5.62 -7.24
CA ALA A 329 13.35 -6.31 -5.95
C ALA A 329 12.82 -7.74 -6.03
N VAL A 330 11.64 -7.96 -6.66
CA VAL A 330 11.05 -9.30 -6.75
C VAL A 330 11.89 -10.22 -7.64
N ARG A 331 12.44 -9.74 -8.76
CA ARG A 331 13.34 -10.55 -9.58
C ARG A 331 14.62 -10.95 -8.83
N ALA A 332 15.15 -10.06 -8.00
CA ALA A 332 16.28 -10.41 -7.14
C ALA A 332 15.90 -11.46 -6.08
N ALA A 333 14.68 -11.39 -5.54
CA ALA A 333 14.15 -12.41 -4.64
C ALA A 333 14.00 -13.79 -5.32
N ASP A 334 13.65 -13.82 -6.61
CA ASP A 334 13.59 -15.07 -7.41
C ASP A 334 14.96 -15.75 -7.48
N GLU A 335 16.03 -14.99 -7.72
CA GLU A 335 17.40 -15.55 -7.77
C GLU A 335 17.82 -16.20 -6.45
N ILE A 336 17.39 -15.66 -5.31
CA ILE A 336 17.64 -16.26 -3.98
C ILE A 336 16.86 -17.56 -3.85
N PHE A 337 15.58 -17.55 -4.22
CA PHE A 337 14.70 -18.71 -4.05
C PHE A 337 15.12 -19.87 -4.96
N ASP A 338 15.46 -19.60 -6.22
CA ASP A 338 15.91 -20.59 -7.20
C ASP A 338 17.18 -21.34 -6.76
N ARG A 339 18.05 -20.69 -5.98
CA ARG A 339 19.26 -21.29 -5.40
C ARG A 339 19.03 -22.01 -4.09
N SER A 340 17.79 -21.98 -3.55
CA SER A 340 17.50 -22.52 -2.22
C SER A 340 17.13 -24.00 -2.21
N GLY A 341 16.83 -24.59 -3.38
CA GLY A 341 16.56 -26.02 -3.56
C GLY A 341 15.25 -26.48 -2.91
N GLY A 342 14.95 -27.78 -3.01
CA GLY A 342 13.63 -28.34 -2.69
C GLY A 342 13.15 -28.17 -1.24
N ASN A 343 14.04 -28.12 -0.26
CA ASN A 343 13.64 -27.91 1.14
C ASN A 343 13.12 -26.49 1.42
N ALA A 344 13.45 -25.52 0.58
CA ALA A 344 12.88 -24.17 0.66
C ALA A 344 11.38 -24.12 0.36
N LEU A 345 10.83 -25.16 -0.32
CA LEU A 345 9.40 -25.27 -0.63
C LEU A 345 8.54 -25.72 0.57
N ARG A 346 9.15 -26.17 1.67
CA ARG A 346 8.38 -26.63 2.84
C ARG A 346 7.64 -25.44 3.46
N VAL A 347 6.39 -25.68 3.86
CA VAL A 347 5.51 -24.61 4.38
C VAL A 347 5.99 -24.03 5.72
N ASP A 348 6.77 -24.80 6.49
CA ASP A 348 7.42 -24.36 7.73
C ASP A 348 8.69 -23.53 7.51
N ASN A 349 9.15 -23.36 6.24
CA ASN A 349 10.29 -22.52 5.92
C ASN A 349 9.83 -21.09 5.61
N PRO A 350 10.26 -20.06 6.36
CA PRO A 350 9.83 -18.68 6.16
C PRO A 350 10.23 -18.10 4.78
N LEU A 351 11.28 -18.64 4.15
CA LEU A 351 11.74 -18.18 2.85
C LEU A 351 10.65 -18.29 1.77
N GLN A 352 9.92 -19.44 1.70
CA GLN A 352 8.85 -19.60 0.72
C GLN A 352 7.67 -18.68 0.98
N ARG A 353 7.39 -18.34 2.26
CA ARG A 353 6.32 -17.40 2.58
C ARG A 353 6.65 -16.01 2.05
N PHE A 354 7.84 -15.47 2.36
CA PHE A 354 8.27 -14.17 1.83
C PHE A 354 8.29 -14.16 0.31
N TRP A 355 8.75 -15.23 -0.34
CA TRP A 355 8.77 -15.31 -1.80
C TRP A 355 7.35 -15.26 -2.40
N ARG A 356 6.39 -16.03 -1.86
CA ARG A 356 4.98 -15.98 -2.29
C ARG A 356 4.35 -14.59 -2.05
N ASP A 357 4.64 -13.99 -0.90
CA ASP A 357 4.15 -12.65 -0.55
C ASP A 357 4.70 -11.58 -1.49
N ALA A 358 5.98 -11.66 -1.89
CA ALA A 358 6.60 -10.75 -2.86
C ALA A 358 5.88 -10.81 -4.21
N HIS A 359 5.58 -12.03 -4.70
CA HIS A 359 4.83 -12.22 -5.93
C HIS A 359 3.38 -11.72 -5.81
N ALA A 360 2.70 -12.00 -4.71
CA ALA A 360 1.36 -11.48 -4.46
C ALA A 360 1.34 -9.94 -4.47
N GLY A 361 2.32 -9.30 -3.82
CA GLY A 361 2.45 -7.84 -3.81
C GLY A 361 2.72 -7.25 -5.20
N LEU A 362 3.52 -7.94 -6.02
CA LEU A 362 3.82 -7.50 -7.38
C LEU A 362 2.59 -7.53 -8.31
N HIS A 363 1.61 -8.39 -8.04
CA HIS A 363 0.38 -8.50 -8.84
C HIS A 363 -0.64 -7.40 -8.54
N HIS A 364 -0.37 -6.51 -7.60
CA HIS A 364 -1.25 -5.35 -7.38
C HIS A 364 -1.28 -4.43 -8.61
N ALA A 365 -2.46 -3.90 -8.94
CA ALA A 365 -2.70 -3.08 -10.14
C ALA A 365 -1.74 -1.88 -10.29
N ILE A 366 -1.24 -1.32 -9.17
CA ILE A 366 -0.27 -0.22 -9.22
C ILE A 366 1.09 -0.62 -9.84
N HIS A 367 1.42 -1.89 -9.88
CA HIS A 367 2.69 -2.37 -10.43
C HIS A 367 2.62 -2.78 -11.92
N VAL A 368 1.50 -2.49 -12.59
CA VAL A 368 1.35 -2.71 -14.04
C VAL A 368 2.34 -1.82 -14.79
N THR A 369 3.20 -2.45 -15.59
CA THR A 369 4.30 -1.77 -16.29
C THR A 369 3.84 -1.07 -17.57
N SER A 370 2.90 -1.66 -18.31
CA SER A 370 2.56 -1.28 -19.68
C SER A 370 2.10 0.18 -19.79
N THR A 371 1.07 0.58 -19.05
CA THR A 371 0.53 1.95 -19.08
C THR A 371 1.52 2.97 -18.53
N THR A 372 2.17 2.64 -17.41
CA THR A 372 3.11 3.56 -16.73
C THR A 372 4.37 3.82 -17.55
N TYR A 373 4.95 2.77 -18.15
CA TYR A 373 6.14 2.94 -19.00
C TYR A 373 5.82 3.65 -20.30
N HIS A 374 4.65 3.35 -20.90
CA HIS A 374 4.18 4.01 -22.10
C HIS A 374 4.01 5.53 -21.87
N ALA A 375 3.24 5.90 -20.84
CA ALA A 375 3.01 7.32 -20.51
C ALA A 375 4.33 8.07 -20.21
N SER A 376 5.24 7.45 -19.44
CA SER A 376 6.55 8.05 -19.16
C SER A 376 7.40 8.23 -20.41
N ALA A 377 7.39 7.27 -21.34
CA ALA A 377 8.13 7.39 -22.59
C ALA A 377 7.56 8.50 -23.51
N MET A 378 6.21 8.59 -23.62
CA MET A 378 5.56 9.68 -24.37
C MET A 378 5.94 11.04 -23.81
N ALA A 379 5.84 11.23 -22.48
CA ALA A 379 6.20 12.47 -21.81
C ALA A 379 7.67 12.86 -22.10
N SER A 380 8.61 11.91 -22.01
CA SER A 380 10.04 12.16 -22.29
C SER A 380 10.32 12.50 -23.75
N LEU A 381 9.44 12.11 -24.67
CA LEU A 381 9.53 12.46 -26.09
C LEU A 381 8.81 13.79 -26.42
N GLY A 382 8.21 14.45 -25.43
CA GLY A 382 7.38 15.65 -25.65
C GLY A 382 6.08 15.37 -26.41
N VAL A 383 5.58 14.13 -26.35
CA VAL A 383 4.33 13.72 -26.97
C VAL A 383 3.21 13.83 -25.95
N ASP A 384 2.12 14.49 -26.32
CA ASP A 384 0.96 14.61 -25.44
C ASP A 384 0.39 13.23 -25.09
N VAL A 385 0.24 12.99 -23.79
CA VAL A 385 -0.40 11.77 -23.27
C VAL A 385 -1.91 12.00 -23.23
N PRO A 386 -2.70 11.21 -23.97
CA PRO A 386 -4.14 11.39 -24.01
C PRO A 386 -4.78 11.12 -22.64
N ASP A 387 -5.92 11.78 -22.37
CA ASP A 387 -6.73 11.50 -21.20
C ASP A 387 -7.21 10.04 -21.19
N GLY A 388 -7.40 9.49 -19.99
CA GLY A 388 -7.85 8.12 -19.81
C GLY A 388 -6.79 7.20 -19.17
N PRO A 389 -6.73 5.90 -19.55
CA PRO A 389 -5.97 4.89 -18.83
C PRO A 389 -4.48 5.17 -18.65
N LEU A 390 -3.86 5.95 -19.55
CA LEU A 390 -2.44 6.31 -19.44
C LEU A 390 -2.17 7.36 -18.37
N ARG A 391 -3.17 8.14 -17.96
CA ARG A 391 -3.05 9.17 -16.94
C ARG A 391 -3.54 8.79 -15.56
N VAL A 392 -4.38 7.75 -15.45
CA VAL A 392 -5.13 7.41 -14.22
C VAL A 392 -4.24 7.24 -12.98
N MET A 393 -2.99 6.83 -13.13
CA MET A 393 -2.07 6.59 -12.01
C MET A 393 -0.84 7.51 -12.05
N ILE A 394 -0.91 8.66 -12.76
CA ILE A 394 0.20 9.61 -12.92
C ILE A 394 -0.24 11.05 -12.50
#